data_21467f720656cb57ac993ddad357c9e4
#
_entry.id   21467f720656cb57ac993ddad357c9e4
#
_cell.length_a   1.000
_cell.length_b   1.000
_cell.length_c   1.000
_cell.angle_alpha   90.00
_cell.angle_beta   90.00
_cell.angle_gamma   90.00
#
_symmetry.space_group_name_H-M   'P 1'
#
loop_
_entity.id
_entity.type
_entity.pdbx_description
1 polymer ?
#
loop_
_entity_poly.entity_id
_entity_poly.type
_entity_poly.pdbx_seq_one_letter_code
_entity_poly.pdbx_strand_id
1 'polypeptide(L)'
;MNHPFRILPLLWHARRPSRIHNMIAVADTFWLRKGYEALTFFGFILVHSRQEAERINNRMDTLKNHETIHLRQAQSCGDSWLRFYWKYMVFWWKARKARRKIRNAGYLLNPFEMEAYAHMNDLHYLDRQPDGCATGWKRYAQMSLDERLILLKQKRH
;
A
#
# COMPACT_ATOMS: atom_id res chain seq x y z
N MET A 1 19.64 20.91 -7.62
CA MET A 1 18.34 21.44 -8.05
C MET A 1 17.40 20.28 -8.28
N ASN A 2 16.53 20.00 -7.32
CA ASN A 2 15.54 18.90 -7.41
C ASN A 2 14.30 19.46 -8.11
N HIS A 3 14.12 19.11 -9.38
CA HIS A 3 12.94 19.53 -10.13
C HIS A 3 11.69 18.82 -9.59
N PRO A 4 10.65 19.54 -9.13
CA PRO A 4 9.39 18.97 -8.66
C PRO A 4 8.58 18.27 -9.76
N PHE A 5 9.00 18.35 -11.01
CA PHE A 5 8.29 17.83 -12.19
C PHE A 5 8.61 16.38 -12.58
N ARG A 6 9.41 15.64 -11.78
CA ARG A 6 9.77 14.25 -12.14
C ARG A 6 8.62 13.25 -12.03
N ILE A 7 7.58 13.56 -11.27
CA ILE A 7 6.43 12.65 -11.08
C ILE A 7 5.38 12.81 -12.19
N LEU A 8 5.22 14.00 -12.76
CA LEU A 8 4.28 14.21 -13.88
C LEU A 8 4.51 13.28 -15.08
N PRO A 9 5.76 13.05 -15.54
CA PRO A 9 6.03 12.04 -16.55
C PRO A 9 5.71 10.62 -16.12
N LEU A 10 5.91 10.30 -14.81
CA LEU A 10 5.58 9.00 -14.24
C LEU A 10 4.06 8.74 -14.24
N LEU A 11 3.24 9.74 -13.91
CA LEU A 11 1.79 9.65 -13.97
C LEU A 11 1.27 9.41 -15.40
N TRP A 12 1.91 10.00 -16.41
CA TRP A 12 1.56 9.79 -17.81
C TRP A 12 1.76 8.34 -18.25
N HIS A 13 2.68 7.63 -17.62
CA HIS A 13 2.95 6.20 -17.84
C HIS A 13 2.23 5.27 -16.87
N ALA A 14 1.37 5.80 -15.98
CA ALA A 14 0.57 4.99 -15.05
C ALA A 14 -0.36 4.07 -15.85
N ARG A 15 0.03 2.80 -15.94
CA ARG A 15 -0.77 1.75 -16.58
C ARG A 15 -1.86 1.26 -15.64
N ARG A 16 -2.84 0.53 -16.18
CA ARG A 16 -3.78 -0.21 -15.34
C ARG A 16 -3.03 -1.17 -14.43
N PRO A 17 -3.46 -1.36 -13.17
CA PRO A 17 -2.79 -2.26 -12.23
C PRO A 17 -2.49 -3.67 -12.77
N SER A 18 -3.40 -4.25 -13.56
CA SER A 18 -3.23 -5.57 -14.20
C SER A 18 -2.10 -5.63 -15.24
N ARG A 19 -1.68 -4.48 -15.78
CA ARG A 19 -0.60 -4.39 -16.79
C ARG A 19 0.77 -4.17 -16.19
N ILE A 20 0.86 -3.99 -14.87
CA ILE A 20 2.11 -3.80 -14.16
C ILE A 20 2.47 -5.14 -13.51
N HIS A 21 3.52 -5.79 -14.01
CA HIS A 21 3.98 -7.06 -13.44
C HIS A 21 4.87 -6.83 -12.21
N ASN A 22 5.70 -5.80 -12.25
CA ASN A 22 6.60 -5.47 -11.15
C ASN A 22 6.50 -3.99 -10.81
N MET A 23 6.51 -3.67 -9.53
CA MET A 23 6.63 -2.30 -9.06
C MET A 23 8.09 -1.83 -9.14
N ILE A 24 8.27 -0.58 -9.53
CA ILE A 24 9.58 0.08 -9.61
C ILE A 24 9.68 1.10 -8.50
N ALA A 25 10.74 1.01 -7.71
CA ALA A 25 11.04 2.02 -6.69
C ALA A 25 11.76 3.22 -7.31
N VAL A 26 11.34 4.41 -6.90
CA VAL A 26 11.86 5.70 -7.36
C VAL A 26 12.13 6.60 -6.15
N ALA A 27 13.29 7.22 -6.11
CA ALA A 27 13.61 8.19 -5.06
C ALA A 27 12.77 9.46 -5.23
N ASP A 28 12.04 9.82 -4.17
CA ASP A 28 11.23 11.02 -4.13
C ASP A 28 11.22 11.63 -2.73
N THR A 29 11.62 12.88 -2.64
CA THR A 29 11.66 13.64 -1.38
C THR A 29 10.47 14.58 -1.21
N PHE A 30 9.66 14.77 -2.25
CA PHE A 30 8.57 15.75 -2.26
C PHE A 30 7.23 15.19 -1.78
N TRP A 31 6.83 14.01 -2.28
CA TRP A 31 5.52 13.41 -1.96
C TRP A 31 5.57 12.51 -0.73
N LEU A 32 6.73 11.91 -0.45
CA LEU A 32 6.90 11.02 0.69
C LEU A 32 7.11 11.83 1.98
N ARG A 33 6.11 11.86 2.85
CA ARG A 33 6.17 12.58 4.13
C ARG A 33 7.11 11.86 5.10
N LYS A 34 7.81 12.66 5.93
CA LYS A 34 8.61 12.13 7.05
C LYS A 34 7.76 11.17 7.92
N GLY A 35 8.28 9.99 8.20
CA GLY A 35 7.63 8.96 9.00
C GLY A 35 6.99 7.82 8.20
N TYR A 36 7.02 7.88 6.88
CA TYR A 36 6.69 6.75 6.00
C TYR A 36 7.97 6.26 5.32
N GLU A 37 8.20 4.95 5.31
CA GLU A 37 9.38 4.35 4.65
C GLU A 37 9.23 4.29 3.14
N ALA A 38 8.01 4.03 2.68
CA ALA A 38 7.65 3.98 1.26
C ALA A 38 6.19 4.37 1.06
N LEU A 39 5.80 4.61 -0.18
CA LEU A 39 4.43 4.91 -0.59
C LEU A 39 4.17 4.34 -1.98
N THR A 40 3.14 3.51 -2.11
CA THR A 40 2.64 3.11 -3.43
C THR A 40 1.93 4.28 -4.12
N PHE A 41 2.39 4.61 -5.32
CA PHE A 41 1.82 5.69 -6.12
C PHE A 41 1.70 5.28 -7.59
N PHE A 42 0.49 4.96 -8.07
CA PHE A 42 0.16 4.58 -9.44
C PHE A 42 1.12 3.52 -10.05
N GLY A 43 1.53 2.51 -9.26
CA GLY A 43 2.42 1.45 -9.71
C GLY A 43 3.90 1.70 -9.46
N PHE A 44 4.23 2.80 -8.80
CA PHE A 44 5.59 3.10 -8.34
C PHE A 44 5.66 3.01 -6.82
N ILE A 45 6.82 2.64 -6.32
CA ILE A 45 7.17 2.74 -4.90
C ILE A 45 8.01 4.00 -4.72
N LEU A 46 7.49 5.00 -4.03
CA LEU A 46 8.24 6.20 -3.70
C LEU A 46 9.03 5.95 -2.42
N VAL A 47 10.32 6.24 -2.43
CA VAL A 47 11.24 6.09 -1.30
C VAL A 47 12.11 7.33 -1.13
N HIS A 48 12.75 7.49 0.03
CA HIS A 48 13.49 8.72 0.35
C HIS A 48 14.82 8.87 -0.40
N SER A 49 15.45 7.77 -0.81
CA SER A 49 16.79 7.82 -1.42
C SER A 49 16.92 6.90 -2.64
N ARG A 50 17.91 7.23 -3.50
CA ARG A 50 18.28 6.36 -4.63
C ARG A 50 18.79 5.01 -4.17
N GLN A 51 19.54 4.97 -3.07
CA GLN A 51 20.09 3.73 -2.53
C GLN A 51 18.95 2.78 -2.07
N GLU A 52 17.90 3.32 -1.43
CA GLU A 52 16.71 2.54 -1.09
C GLU A 52 15.97 2.06 -2.35
N ALA A 53 15.82 2.93 -3.36
CA ALA A 53 15.20 2.56 -4.62
C ALA A 53 15.95 1.41 -5.31
N GLU A 54 17.28 1.48 -5.39
CA GLU A 54 18.12 0.42 -5.95
C GLU A 54 17.99 -0.89 -5.17
N ARG A 55 18.03 -0.81 -3.83
CA ARG A 55 17.84 -1.99 -2.98
C ARG A 55 16.51 -2.70 -3.27
N ILE A 56 15.41 -1.95 -3.29
CA ILE A 56 14.07 -2.49 -3.54
C ILE A 56 13.93 -3.02 -4.96
N ASN A 57 14.52 -2.35 -5.96
CA ASN A 57 14.45 -2.81 -7.35
C ASN A 57 15.20 -4.13 -7.56
N ASN A 58 16.33 -4.31 -6.89
CA ASN A 58 17.19 -5.49 -7.06
C ASN A 58 16.79 -6.68 -6.18
N ARG A 59 15.95 -6.47 -5.17
CA ARG A 59 15.60 -7.51 -4.20
C ARG A 59 14.12 -7.47 -3.85
N MET A 60 13.51 -8.66 -3.79
CA MET A 60 12.19 -8.84 -3.15
C MET A 60 12.41 -8.91 -1.64
N ASP A 61 11.94 -7.93 -0.92
CA ASP A 61 11.92 -7.90 0.54
C ASP A 61 10.50 -7.64 1.07
N THR A 62 10.37 -7.60 2.38
CA THR A 62 9.06 -7.41 3.03
C THR A 62 8.40 -6.08 2.64
N LEU A 63 9.19 -5.02 2.46
CA LEU A 63 8.68 -3.72 2.05
C LEU A 63 8.16 -3.75 0.62
N LYS A 64 8.95 -4.30 -0.32
CA LYS A 64 8.52 -4.48 -1.71
C LYS A 64 7.29 -5.38 -1.80
N ASN A 65 7.22 -6.45 -1.01
CA ASN A 65 6.06 -7.32 -0.95
C ASN A 65 4.82 -6.57 -0.44
N HIS A 66 4.94 -5.77 0.63
CA HIS A 66 3.87 -4.91 1.13
C HIS A 66 3.30 -4.00 0.02
N GLU A 67 4.16 -3.28 -0.68
CA GLU A 67 3.76 -2.37 -1.75
C GLU A 67 3.18 -3.13 -2.97
N THR A 68 3.71 -4.32 -3.27
CA THR A 68 3.16 -5.18 -4.33
C THR A 68 1.75 -5.67 -3.97
N ILE A 69 1.46 -5.94 -2.69
CA ILE A 69 0.10 -6.25 -2.24
C ILE A 69 -0.85 -5.08 -2.55
N HIS A 70 -0.44 -3.83 -2.32
CA HIS A 70 -1.26 -2.66 -2.71
C HIS A 70 -1.53 -2.57 -4.20
N LEU A 71 -0.56 -2.92 -5.05
CA LEU A 71 -0.76 -3.02 -6.49
C LEU A 71 -1.87 -4.04 -6.82
N ARG A 72 -1.82 -5.23 -6.19
CA ARG A 72 -2.79 -6.30 -6.42
C ARG A 72 -4.18 -5.98 -5.80
N GLN A 73 -4.21 -5.18 -4.76
CA GLN A 73 -5.45 -4.60 -4.23
C GLN A 73 -6.09 -3.61 -5.22
N ALA A 74 -5.29 -2.77 -5.88
CA ALA A 74 -5.78 -1.87 -6.92
C ALA A 74 -6.37 -2.64 -8.11
N GLN A 75 -5.76 -3.77 -8.50
CA GLN A 75 -6.30 -4.70 -9.47
C GLN A 75 -7.66 -5.24 -9.01
N SER A 76 -7.78 -5.69 -7.76
CA SER A 76 -9.03 -6.20 -7.16
C SER A 76 -10.13 -5.14 -7.04
N CYS A 77 -9.80 -3.87 -7.15
CA CYS A 77 -10.73 -2.74 -7.18
C CYS A 77 -11.28 -2.43 -8.58
N GLY A 78 -11.33 -3.42 -9.46
CA GLY A 78 -11.80 -3.28 -10.84
C GLY A 78 -10.72 -2.67 -11.74
N ASP A 79 -9.48 -3.04 -11.52
CA ASP A 79 -8.31 -2.65 -12.31
C ASP A 79 -8.16 -1.12 -12.44
N SER A 80 -8.40 -0.39 -11.37
CA SER A 80 -8.44 1.07 -11.37
C SER A 80 -7.80 1.68 -10.14
N TRP A 81 -6.72 2.45 -10.36
CA TRP A 81 -6.07 3.24 -9.32
C TRP A 81 -7.02 4.25 -8.66
N LEU A 82 -7.90 4.90 -9.44
CA LEU A 82 -8.85 5.86 -8.90
C LEU A 82 -9.83 5.20 -7.93
N ARG A 83 -10.35 4.02 -8.28
CA ARG A 83 -11.25 3.26 -7.40
C ARG A 83 -10.53 2.78 -6.14
N PHE A 84 -9.27 2.35 -6.27
CA PHE A 84 -8.44 1.96 -5.14
C PHE A 84 -8.23 3.14 -4.19
N TYR A 85 -7.72 4.28 -4.67
CA TYR A 85 -7.47 5.45 -3.82
C TYR A 85 -8.74 6.02 -3.22
N TRP A 86 -9.83 6.05 -3.97
CA TRP A 86 -11.13 6.45 -3.42
C TRP A 86 -11.53 5.58 -2.23
N LYS A 87 -11.51 4.25 -2.38
CA LYS A 87 -11.82 3.32 -1.28
C LYS A 87 -10.84 3.47 -0.13
N TYR A 88 -9.54 3.59 -0.43
CA TYR A 88 -8.49 3.80 0.56
C TYR A 88 -8.79 5.04 1.42
N MET A 89 -9.10 6.17 0.80
CA MET A 89 -9.44 7.42 1.49
C MET A 89 -10.71 7.31 2.32
N VAL A 90 -11.76 6.66 1.80
CA VAL A 90 -13.00 6.42 2.55
C VAL A 90 -12.73 5.59 3.81
N PHE A 91 -11.97 4.50 3.69
CA PHE A 91 -11.61 3.66 4.84
C PHE A 91 -10.71 4.40 5.82
N TRP A 92 -9.73 5.13 5.33
CA TRP A 92 -8.85 5.96 6.16
C TRP A 92 -9.64 6.98 6.98
N TRP A 93 -10.57 7.68 6.34
CA TRP A 93 -11.40 8.66 7.01
C TRP A 93 -12.32 8.04 8.06
N LYS A 94 -12.96 6.92 7.74
CA LYS A 94 -13.77 6.16 8.70
C LYS A 94 -12.93 5.69 9.88
N ALA A 95 -11.74 5.14 9.65
CA ALA A 95 -10.86 4.62 10.68
C ALA A 95 -10.30 5.73 11.59
N ARG A 96 -10.18 6.97 11.12
CA ARG A 96 -9.80 8.14 11.97
C ARG A 96 -10.70 8.34 13.18
N LYS A 97 -11.93 7.85 13.17
CA LYS A 97 -12.82 7.90 14.34
C LYS A 97 -12.19 7.20 15.55
N ALA A 98 -11.36 6.22 15.35
CA ALA A 98 -10.63 5.51 16.42
C ALA A 98 -9.32 6.21 16.87
N ARG A 99 -9.03 7.43 16.41
CA ARG A 99 -7.78 8.18 16.74
C ARG A 99 -7.53 8.39 18.23
N ARG A 100 -8.60 8.40 19.05
CA ARG A 100 -8.50 8.50 20.51
C ARG A 100 -8.01 7.18 21.15
N LYS A 101 -8.24 6.03 20.49
CA LYS A 101 -7.85 4.69 20.98
C LYS A 101 -6.46 4.30 20.50
N ILE A 102 -6.05 4.75 19.31
CA ILE A 102 -4.75 4.44 18.71
C ILE A 102 -4.26 5.57 17.82
N ARG A 103 -2.98 5.93 17.98
CA ARG A 103 -2.30 6.88 17.09
C ARG A 103 -2.25 6.29 15.66
N ASN A 104 -2.40 7.13 14.65
CA ASN A 104 -2.44 6.73 13.23
C ASN A 104 -3.56 5.72 12.88
N ALA A 105 -4.69 5.77 13.61
CA ALA A 105 -5.83 4.87 13.41
C ALA A 105 -6.28 4.79 11.94
N GLY A 106 -6.31 5.93 11.23
CA GLY A 106 -6.70 6.00 9.82
C GLY A 106 -5.85 5.08 8.94
N TYR A 107 -4.58 4.96 9.23
CA TYR A 107 -3.64 4.09 8.53
C TYR A 107 -3.72 2.65 9.07
N LEU A 108 -3.43 2.46 10.35
CA LEU A 108 -3.30 1.13 10.95
C LEU A 108 -4.57 0.27 10.90
N LEU A 109 -5.75 0.90 10.88
CA LEU A 109 -7.06 0.22 10.80
C LEU A 109 -7.67 0.29 9.40
N ASN A 110 -6.93 0.77 8.40
CA ASN A 110 -7.36 0.71 7.02
C ASN A 110 -7.35 -0.75 6.55
N PRO A 111 -8.45 -1.29 6.00
CA PRO A 111 -8.51 -2.65 5.50
C PRO A 111 -7.39 -3.04 4.54
N PHE A 112 -6.97 -2.14 3.66
CA PHE A 112 -5.88 -2.36 2.73
C PHE A 112 -4.55 -2.54 3.45
N GLU A 113 -4.25 -1.68 4.42
CA GLU A 113 -3.04 -1.77 5.23
C GLU A 113 -3.05 -3.04 6.11
N MET A 114 -4.21 -3.39 6.68
CA MET A 114 -4.32 -4.59 7.51
C MET A 114 -4.01 -5.87 6.73
N GLU A 115 -4.43 -5.98 5.46
CA GLU A 115 -4.04 -7.10 4.59
C GLU A 115 -2.55 -7.05 4.27
N ALA A 116 -2.02 -5.90 3.84
CA ALA A 116 -0.63 -5.76 3.48
C ALA A 116 0.31 -6.11 4.65
N TYR A 117 0.06 -5.56 5.85
CA TYR A 117 0.82 -5.90 7.06
C TYR A 117 0.62 -7.36 7.53
N ALA A 118 -0.54 -7.96 7.25
CA ALA A 118 -0.77 -9.35 7.60
C ALA A 118 0.10 -10.32 6.80
N HIS A 119 0.45 -9.94 5.57
CA HIS A 119 1.07 -10.84 4.60
C HIS A 119 2.41 -10.35 4.06
N MET A 120 2.94 -9.18 4.50
CA MET A 120 4.19 -8.63 3.99
C MET A 120 5.41 -9.57 4.17
N ASN A 121 5.41 -10.40 5.20
CA ASN A 121 6.48 -11.36 5.47
C ASN A 121 6.34 -12.67 4.68
N ASP A 122 5.20 -12.90 4.04
CA ASP A 122 4.92 -14.07 3.24
C ASP A 122 5.10 -13.72 1.74
N LEU A 123 6.30 -13.90 1.23
CA LEU A 123 6.66 -13.53 -0.14
C LEU A 123 5.86 -14.31 -1.20
N HIS A 124 5.23 -15.42 -0.84
CA HIS A 124 4.39 -16.25 -1.71
C HIS A 124 2.88 -16.01 -1.50
N TYR A 125 2.51 -14.99 -0.74
CA TYR A 125 1.10 -14.69 -0.48
C TYR A 125 0.31 -14.50 -1.78
N LEU A 126 0.83 -13.70 -2.69
CA LEU A 126 0.16 -13.37 -3.95
C LEU A 126 0.10 -14.54 -4.93
N ASP A 127 1.05 -15.45 -4.88
CA ASP A 127 1.07 -16.65 -5.73
C ASP A 127 -0.13 -17.59 -5.43
N ARG A 128 -0.65 -17.54 -4.21
CA ARG A 128 -1.78 -18.35 -3.76
C ARG A 128 -3.14 -17.65 -3.93
N GLN A 129 -3.14 -16.42 -4.42
CA GLN A 129 -4.39 -15.68 -4.63
C GLN A 129 -4.94 -15.95 -6.04
N PRO A 130 -6.27 -16.04 -6.21
CA PRO A 130 -6.89 -16.13 -7.53
C PRO A 130 -6.45 -14.96 -8.41
N ASP A 131 -5.93 -15.25 -9.59
CA ASP A 131 -5.42 -14.27 -10.56
C ASP A 131 -4.34 -13.32 -9.97
N GLY A 132 -3.67 -13.72 -8.89
CA GLY A 132 -2.71 -12.90 -8.18
C GLY A 132 -3.32 -11.64 -7.53
N CYS A 133 -4.63 -11.55 -7.42
CA CYS A 133 -5.33 -10.39 -6.86
C CYS A 133 -5.38 -10.44 -5.33
N ALA A 134 -4.92 -9.40 -4.65
CA ALA A 134 -5.08 -9.25 -3.22
C ALA A 134 -6.52 -8.80 -2.88
N THR A 135 -7.30 -9.70 -2.29
CA THR A 135 -8.72 -9.47 -1.95
C THR A 135 -9.03 -9.60 -0.46
N GLY A 136 -8.04 -9.93 0.37
CA GLY A 136 -8.20 -10.12 1.81
C GLY A 136 -8.68 -8.87 2.55
N TRP A 137 -8.41 -7.67 2.01
CA TRP A 137 -8.93 -6.41 2.54
C TRP A 137 -10.45 -6.38 2.66
N LYS A 138 -11.18 -7.14 1.83
CA LYS A 138 -12.65 -7.21 1.88
C LYS A 138 -13.14 -7.77 3.21
N ARG A 139 -12.45 -8.77 3.77
CA ARG A 139 -12.72 -9.32 5.10
C ARG A 139 -12.59 -8.24 6.17
N TYR A 140 -11.47 -7.50 6.16
CA TYR A 140 -11.26 -6.42 7.13
C TYR A 140 -12.26 -5.27 6.95
N ALA A 141 -12.69 -5.00 5.71
CA ALA A 141 -13.68 -3.96 5.42
C ALA A 141 -15.08 -4.26 6.01
N GLN A 142 -15.42 -5.55 6.19
CA GLN A 142 -16.66 -6.00 6.82
C GLN A 142 -16.63 -5.92 8.34
N MET A 143 -15.43 -5.90 8.94
CA MET A 143 -15.26 -5.80 10.39
C MET A 143 -15.54 -4.39 10.89
N SER A 144 -16.09 -4.28 12.11
CA SER A 144 -16.18 -3.03 12.85
C SER A 144 -14.78 -2.48 13.19
N LEU A 145 -14.71 -1.21 13.56
CA LEU A 145 -13.44 -0.61 13.98
C LEU A 145 -12.88 -1.25 15.26
N ASP A 146 -13.75 -1.69 16.17
CA ASP A 146 -13.33 -2.31 17.42
C ASP A 146 -12.74 -3.72 17.18
N GLU A 147 -13.37 -4.52 16.30
CA GLU A 147 -12.80 -5.81 15.90
C GLU A 147 -11.42 -5.66 15.25
N ARG A 148 -11.27 -4.69 14.33
CA ARG A 148 -9.96 -4.40 13.71
C ARG A 148 -8.93 -3.97 14.75
N LEU A 149 -9.33 -3.17 15.74
CA LEU A 149 -8.45 -2.72 16.82
C LEU A 149 -8.00 -3.90 17.70
N ILE A 150 -8.89 -4.84 18.01
CA ILE A 150 -8.57 -6.06 18.77
C ILE A 150 -7.53 -6.89 18.01
N LEU A 151 -7.77 -7.16 16.70
CA LEU A 151 -6.83 -7.90 15.87
C LEU A 151 -5.45 -7.24 15.79
N LEU A 152 -5.41 -5.91 15.66
CA LEU A 152 -4.16 -5.17 15.62
C LEU A 152 -3.37 -5.29 16.92
N LYS A 153 -4.04 -5.28 18.07
CA LYS A 153 -3.40 -5.44 19.38
C LYS A 153 -2.85 -6.85 19.58
N GLN A 154 -3.59 -7.88 19.15
CA GLN A 154 -3.14 -9.29 19.25
C GLN A 154 -1.86 -9.57 18.44
N LYS A 155 -1.65 -8.88 17.31
CA LYS A 155 -0.45 -9.05 16.49
C LYS A 155 0.79 -8.32 17.00
N ARG A 156 0.65 -7.43 17.99
CA ARG A 156 1.76 -6.67 18.58
C ARG A 156 2.36 -7.32 19.84
N HIS A 157 1.76 -8.40 20.30
CA HIS A 157 2.27 -9.28 21.36
C HIS A 157 2.80 -10.57 20.75
#